data_7987e8b47567dc8cd57eb653fe81398c
#
_entry.id   7987e8b47567dc8cd57eb653fe81398c
#
_cell.length_a   1.000
_cell.length_b   1.000
_cell.length_c   1.000
_cell.angle_alpha   90.00
_cell.angle_beta   90.00
_cell.angle_gamma   90.00
#
_symmetry.space_group_name_H-M   'P 1'
#
loop_
_entity.id
_entity.type
_entity.pdbx_description
1 polymer ?
#
loop_
_entity_poly.entity_id
_entity_poly.type
_entity_poly.pdbx_seq_one_letter_code
_entity_poly.pdbx_strand_id
1 'polypeptide(L)'
;MTIKKKSDAGWCFDNSFAHLPEVCFSPVKPEPVRHAGQILLNEKLAKDLGLNVEILRLDGPQVFAGNEIPSGAMPLAQAYAGHQFGHFTNLGDGRAILLGEHLTPDKQRVDVQLKGSGRTPYSRSGDGRAALGPMIREYII
;
A
#
# COMPACT_ATOMS: atom_id res chain seq x y z
N MET A 1 -8.83 -19.56 25.04
CA MET A 1 -7.86 -18.74 24.30
C MET A 1 -8.65 -17.66 23.58
N THR A 2 -8.76 -16.46 24.15
CA THR A 2 -9.58 -15.37 23.61
C THR A 2 -8.84 -14.77 22.45
N ILE A 3 -9.30 -14.99 21.23
CA ILE A 3 -8.80 -14.29 20.03
C ILE A 3 -9.13 -12.82 20.25
N LYS A 4 -8.15 -11.99 20.59
CA LYS A 4 -8.31 -10.55 20.57
C LYS A 4 -8.71 -10.17 19.13
N LYS A 5 -9.95 -9.72 18.95
CA LYS A 5 -10.41 -9.12 17.72
C LYS A 5 -9.48 -7.94 17.47
N LYS A 6 -8.70 -8.01 16.39
CA LYS A 6 -7.75 -6.97 16.02
C LYS A 6 -8.53 -5.67 15.86
N SER A 7 -8.13 -4.62 16.52
CA SER A 7 -8.78 -3.33 16.39
C SER A 7 -8.55 -2.81 14.99
N ASP A 8 -9.63 -2.61 14.23
CA ASP A 8 -9.58 -2.02 12.90
C ASP A 8 -9.26 -0.53 13.05
N ALA A 9 -8.27 -0.04 12.33
CA ALA A 9 -7.91 1.38 12.32
C ALA A 9 -8.95 2.27 11.59
N GLY A 10 -10.05 1.69 11.12
CA GLY A 10 -11.10 2.42 10.39
C GLY A 10 -10.95 2.32 8.87
N TRP A 11 -10.19 1.35 8.37
CA TRP A 11 -10.08 1.12 6.94
C TRP A 11 -11.44 0.77 6.31
N CYS A 12 -11.78 1.44 5.22
CA CYS A 12 -13.01 1.21 4.45
C CYS A 12 -12.65 1.06 2.97
N PHE A 13 -12.34 -0.17 2.54
CA PHE A 13 -11.93 -0.44 1.16
C PHE A 13 -13.12 -0.73 0.25
N ASP A 14 -13.12 -0.12 -0.92
CA ASP A 14 -14.08 -0.29 -2.02
C ASP A 14 -13.53 -1.23 -3.12
N ASN A 15 -12.21 -1.23 -3.33
CA ASN A 15 -11.48 -2.09 -4.27
C ASN A 15 -11.99 -2.04 -5.72
N SER A 16 -12.39 -0.87 -6.22
CA SER A 16 -12.93 -0.76 -7.58
C SER A 16 -11.93 -1.18 -8.65
N PHE A 17 -10.63 -0.95 -8.41
CA PHE A 17 -9.57 -1.36 -9.33
C PHE A 17 -9.46 -2.88 -9.50
N ALA A 18 -9.71 -3.64 -8.42
CA ALA A 18 -9.70 -5.10 -8.46
C ALA A 18 -10.86 -5.72 -9.26
N HIS A 19 -11.83 -4.91 -9.69
CA HIS A 19 -12.93 -5.34 -10.57
C HIS A 19 -12.68 -5.04 -12.06
N LEU A 20 -11.54 -4.43 -12.39
CA LEU A 20 -11.12 -4.25 -13.78
C LEU A 20 -10.72 -5.60 -14.42
N PRO A 21 -10.62 -5.67 -15.77
CA PRO A 21 -10.09 -6.86 -16.43
C PRO A 21 -8.69 -7.24 -15.91
N GLU A 22 -8.40 -8.55 -15.85
CA GLU A 22 -7.13 -9.08 -15.33
C GLU A 22 -5.87 -8.55 -16.05
N VAL A 23 -6.00 -8.04 -17.26
CA VAL A 23 -4.91 -7.37 -17.97
C VAL A 23 -4.45 -6.07 -17.29
N CYS A 24 -5.29 -5.48 -16.43
CA CYS A 24 -5.02 -4.21 -15.75
C CYS A 24 -4.21 -4.36 -14.46
N PHE A 25 -4.08 -5.56 -13.91
CA PHE A 25 -3.39 -5.78 -12.64
C PHE A 25 -2.97 -7.24 -12.46
N SER A 26 -2.12 -7.46 -11.46
CA SER A 26 -1.80 -8.81 -10.96
C SER A 26 -2.03 -8.86 -9.46
N PRO A 27 -2.81 -9.82 -8.91
CA PRO A 27 -2.91 -10.03 -7.48
C PRO A 27 -1.53 -10.33 -6.91
N VAL A 28 -1.15 -9.63 -5.83
CA VAL A 28 0.15 -9.82 -5.18
C VAL A 28 0.05 -9.47 -3.71
N LYS A 29 0.75 -10.20 -2.86
CA LYS A 29 0.84 -9.87 -1.43
C LYS A 29 2.19 -9.24 -1.12
N PRO A 30 2.24 -8.26 -0.21
CA PRO A 30 3.50 -7.76 0.32
C PRO A 30 4.35 -8.90 0.91
N GLU A 31 5.66 -8.78 0.80
CA GLU A 31 6.60 -9.69 1.42
C GLU A 31 6.89 -9.22 2.85
N PRO A 32 6.66 -10.06 3.87
CA PRO A 32 6.84 -9.66 5.25
C PRO A 32 8.30 -9.34 5.58
N VAL A 33 8.50 -8.51 6.61
CA VAL A 33 9.81 -8.18 7.17
C VAL A 33 9.91 -8.66 8.62
N ARG A 34 11.12 -8.98 9.08
CA ARG A 34 11.35 -9.50 10.43
C ARG A 34 11.05 -8.48 11.51
N HIS A 35 11.44 -7.22 11.28
CA HIS A 35 11.30 -6.13 12.23
C HIS A 35 10.63 -4.95 11.54
N ALA A 36 9.34 -4.79 11.79
CA ALA A 36 8.59 -3.65 11.32
C ALA A 36 8.75 -2.49 12.32
N GLY A 37 9.18 -1.34 11.85
CA GLY A 37 9.29 -0.11 12.64
C GLY A 37 8.69 1.06 11.90
N GLN A 38 8.10 2.00 12.64
CA GLN A 38 7.56 3.23 12.09
C GLN A 38 8.51 4.39 12.36
N ILE A 39 8.93 5.08 11.32
CA ILE A 39 9.81 6.24 11.40
C ILE A 39 8.99 7.52 11.50
N LEU A 40 7.96 7.63 10.67
CA LEU A 40 7.08 8.79 10.60
C LEU A 40 5.62 8.31 10.43
N LEU A 41 4.70 9.04 11.03
CA LEU A 41 3.26 8.91 10.80
C LEU A 41 2.70 10.32 10.56
N ASN A 42 2.08 10.53 9.42
CA ASN A 42 1.34 11.75 9.16
C ASN A 42 -0.03 11.67 9.85
N GLU A 43 -0.08 12.07 11.10
CA GLU A 43 -1.29 11.98 11.93
C GLU A 43 -2.42 12.89 11.42
N LYS A 44 -2.05 14.04 10.80
CA LYS A 44 -3.05 14.90 10.19
C LYS A 44 -3.73 14.18 9.04
N LEU A 45 -2.96 13.61 8.12
CA LEU A 45 -3.49 12.84 7.01
C LEU A 45 -4.32 11.65 7.49
N ALA A 46 -3.85 10.92 8.51
CA ALA A 46 -4.59 9.80 9.08
C ALA A 46 -5.98 10.23 9.58
N LYS A 47 -6.07 11.37 10.26
CA LYS A 47 -7.35 11.96 10.71
C LYS A 47 -8.23 12.40 9.54
N ASP A 48 -7.65 13.05 8.53
CA ASP A 48 -8.36 13.50 7.33
C ASP A 48 -8.94 12.28 6.56
N LEU A 49 -8.25 11.15 6.60
CA LEU A 49 -8.72 9.86 6.05
C LEU A 49 -9.76 9.15 6.95
N GLY A 50 -10.05 9.66 8.14
CA GLY A 50 -10.96 9.02 9.09
C GLY A 50 -10.36 7.83 9.84
N LEU A 51 -9.03 7.70 9.85
CA LEU A 51 -8.33 6.60 10.50
C LEU A 51 -8.01 6.93 11.97
N ASN A 52 -8.04 5.89 12.81
CA ASN A 52 -7.69 6.00 14.22
C ASN A 52 -6.17 6.04 14.41
N VAL A 53 -5.65 7.22 14.78
CA VAL A 53 -4.21 7.47 14.96
C VAL A 53 -3.60 6.59 16.04
N GLU A 54 -4.28 6.35 17.16
CA GLU A 54 -3.75 5.54 18.26
C GLU A 54 -3.58 4.07 17.83
N ILE A 55 -4.54 3.56 17.07
CA ILE A 55 -4.42 2.20 16.48
C ILE A 55 -3.29 2.17 15.45
N LEU A 56 -3.17 3.20 14.60
CA LEU A 56 -2.08 3.26 13.62
C LEU A 56 -0.68 3.39 14.26
N ARG A 57 -0.56 3.98 15.44
CA ARG A 57 0.71 3.99 16.19
C ARG A 57 1.10 2.60 16.69
N LEU A 58 0.13 1.76 17.02
CA LEU A 58 0.36 0.41 17.55
C LEU A 58 0.51 -0.64 16.43
N ASP A 59 -0.47 -0.70 15.53
CA ASP A 59 -0.57 -1.75 14.51
C ASP A 59 -0.05 -1.28 13.14
N GLY A 60 0.05 0.04 12.93
CA GLY A 60 0.52 0.64 11.67
C GLY A 60 1.88 0.10 11.19
N PRO A 61 2.89 -0.09 12.06
CA PRO A 61 4.15 -0.68 11.64
C PRO A 61 3.99 -2.03 10.91
N GLN A 62 3.07 -2.89 11.37
CA GLN A 62 2.82 -4.18 10.73
C GLN A 62 2.10 -4.03 9.38
N VAL A 63 1.13 -3.12 9.31
CA VAL A 63 0.38 -2.84 8.08
C VAL A 63 1.28 -2.18 7.04
N PHE A 64 1.98 -1.11 7.41
CA PHE A 64 2.81 -0.34 6.47
C PHE A 64 4.08 -1.07 6.03
N ALA A 65 4.56 -2.03 6.81
CA ALA A 65 5.62 -2.92 6.39
C ALA A 65 5.13 -4.08 5.51
N GLY A 66 3.82 -4.28 5.38
CA GLY A 66 3.23 -5.36 4.60
C GLY A 66 3.15 -6.72 5.33
N ASN A 67 3.45 -6.75 6.64
CA ASN A 67 3.31 -7.96 7.44
C ASN A 67 1.85 -8.34 7.69
N GLU A 68 0.98 -7.34 7.70
CA GLU A 68 -0.45 -7.50 7.94
C GLU A 68 -1.26 -6.77 6.88
N ILE A 69 -2.28 -7.44 6.39
CA ILE A 69 -3.21 -6.87 5.41
C ILE A 69 -4.45 -6.40 6.17
N PRO A 70 -4.84 -5.12 6.04
CA PRO A 70 -6.08 -4.62 6.65
C PRO A 70 -7.29 -5.39 6.15
N SER A 71 -8.31 -5.50 7.00
CA SER A 71 -9.57 -6.14 6.63
C SER A 71 -10.22 -5.42 5.43
N GLY A 72 -10.68 -6.18 4.47
CA GLY A 72 -11.29 -5.67 3.24
C GLY A 72 -10.30 -5.24 2.14
N ALA A 73 -9.00 -5.18 2.41
CA ALA A 73 -8.01 -4.88 1.37
C ALA A 73 -7.86 -6.04 0.38
N MET A 74 -7.62 -5.71 -0.88
CA MET A 74 -7.36 -6.65 -1.98
C MET A 74 -6.02 -6.29 -2.67
N PRO A 75 -4.87 -6.68 -2.08
CA PRO A 75 -3.57 -6.25 -2.56
C PRO A 75 -3.28 -6.69 -3.99
N LEU A 76 -2.84 -5.76 -4.82
CA LEU A 76 -2.51 -5.98 -6.21
C LEU A 76 -1.39 -5.04 -6.70
N ALA A 77 -0.73 -5.43 -7.78
CA ALA A 77 0.17 -4.57 -8.55
C ALA A 77 -0.54 -4.14 -9.84
N GLN A 78 -0.57 -2.84 -10.10
CA GLN A 78 -1.23 -2.28 -11.28
C GLN A 78 -0.37 -2.49 -12.53
N ALA A 79 -1.01 -2.88 -13.64
CA ALA A 79 -0.39 -2.95 -14.95
C ALA A 79 -0.70 -1.65 -15.70
N TYR A 80 0.33 -0.94 -16.12
CA TYR A 80 0.20 0.28 -16.92
C TYR A 80 1.37 0.45 -17.86
N ALA A 81 1.18 1.29 -18.87
CA ALA A 81 2.22 1.69 -19.78
C ALA A 81 2.61 3.15 -19.54
N GLY A 82 3.86 3.46 -19.76
CA GLY A 82 4.38 4.82 -19.62
C GLY A 82 5.43 5.15 -20.67
N HIS A 83 5.62 6.44 -20.95
CA HIS A 83 6.68 6.91 -21.82
C HIS A 83 7.98 7.05 -21.03
N GLN A 84 8.83 6.02 -21.10
CA GLN A 84 10.09 5.95 -20.40
C GLN A 84 11.17 5.38 -21.33
N PHE A 85 12.43 5.76 -21.12
CA PHE A 85 13.57 5.34 -21.96
C PHE A 85 13.44 5.74 -23.44
N GLY A 86 12.76 6.85 -23.74
CA GLY A 86 12.60 7.35 -25.10
C GLY A 86 11.52 6.66 -25.93
N HIS A 87 10.78 5.71 -25.36
CA HIS A 87 9.67 5.03 -26.04
C HIS A 87 8.57 4.62 -25.04
N PHE A 88 7.44 4.21 -25.57
CA PHE A 88 6.31 3.75 -24.77
C PHE A 88 6.56 2.31 -24.31
N THR A 89 6.53 2.06 -22.98
CA THR A 89 6.83 0.76 -22.37
C THR A 89 5.74 0.34 -21.42
N ASN A 90 5.45 -0.97 -21.37
CA ASN A 90 4.66 -1.59 -20.32
C ASN A 90 5.53 -1.79 -19.07
N LEU A 91 5.26 -1.02 -18.03
CA LEU A 91 6.06 -1.01 -16.80
C LEU A 91 5.35 -1.68 -15.64
N GLY A 92 4.17 -1.20 -15.29
CA GLY A 92 3.45 -1.62 -14.11
C GLY A 92 4.14 -1.24 -12.79
N ASP A 93 3.54 -1.65 -11.68
CA ASP A 93 4.02 -1.40 -10.31
C ASP A 93 5.19 -2.34 -9.96
N GLY A 94 6.41 -1.96 -10.28
CA GLY A 94 7.59 -2.80 -10.05
C GLY A 94 8.03 -2.90 -8.58
N ARG A 95 7.57 -2.01 -7.71
CA ARG A 95 7.86 -2.00 -6.27
C ARG A 95 6.75 -1.37 -5.44
N ALA A 96 5.58 -1.20 -6.01
CA ALA A 96 4.40 -0.70 -5.32
C ALA A 96 3.32 -1.77 -5.30
N ILE A 97 2.54 -1.80 -4.23
CA ILE A 97 1.41 -2.71 -4.07
C ILE A 97 0.24 -1.88 -3.57
N LEU A 98 -0.80 -1.77 -4.38
CA LEU A 98 -2.07 -1.17 -3.98
C LEU A 98 -2.76 -2.11 -3.00
N LEU A 99 -3.00 -1.66 -1.78
CA LEU A 99 -3.81 -2.41 -0.79
C LEU A 99 -5.30 -2.36 -1.15
N GLY A 100 -5.72 -1.26 -1.73
CA GLY A 100 -7.08 -0.98 -2.17
C GLY A 100 -7.37 0.51 -2.16
N GLU A 101 -8.59 0.87 -2.55
CA GLU A 101 -9.09 2.24 -2.54
C GLU A 101 -9.91 2.46 -1.27
N HIS A 102 -9.41 3.32 -0.40
CA HIS A 102 -10.08 3.68 0.85
C HIS A 102 -11.11 4.79 0.63
N LEU A 103 -12.30 4.62 1.19
CA LEU A 103 -13.33 5.65 1.23
C LEU A 103 -13.20 6.49 2.50
N THR A 104 -12.91 7.79 2.33
CA THR A 104 -12.85 8.73 3.43
C THR A 104 -14.23 9.01 4.02
N PRO A 105 -14.34 9.65 5.22
CA PRO A 105 -15.61 10.10 5.78
C PRO A 105 -16.41 10.99 4.82
N ASP A 106 -15.72 11.79 4.00
CA ASP A 106 -16.33 12.66 2.98
C ASP A 106 -16.61 11.91 1.65
N LYS A 107 -16.54 10.58 1.66
CA LYS A 107 -16.80 9.71 0.51
C LYS A 107 -15.83 9.93 -0.68
N GLN A 108 -14.69 10.51 -0.43
CA GLN A 108 -13.63 10.53 -1.42
C GLN A 108 -12.94 9.17 -1.49
N ARG A 109 -12.62 8.72 -2.70
CA ARG A 109 -11.84 7.49 -2.91
C ARG A 109 -10.38 7.84 -3.05
N VAL A 110 -9.54 7.22 -2.23
CA VAL A 110 -8.09 7.42 -2.23
C VAL A 110 -7.37 6.08 -2.30
N ASP A 111 -6.35 6.00 -3.12
CA ASP A 111 -5.51 4.81 -3.21
C ASP A 111 -4.62 4.70 -1.99
N VAL A 112 -4.58 3.51 -1.38
CA VAL A 112 -3.65 3.17 -0.30
C VAL A 112 -2.62 2.20 -0.85
N GLN A 113 -1.40 2.68 -1.02
CA GLN A 113 -0.35 1.94 -1.70
C GLN A 113 0.89 1.80 -0.81
N LEU A 114 1.42 0.58 -0.74
CA LEU A 114 2.73 0.31 -0.14
C LEU A 114 3.81 0.44 -1.20
N LYS A 115 4.92 1.11 -0.89
CA LYS A 115 6.07 1.25 -1.78
C LYS A 115 7.31 0.62 -1.17
N GLY A 116 7.88 -0.36 -1.85
CA GLY A 116 9.03 -1.10 -1.36
C GLY A 116 8.68 -2.31 -0.49
N SER A 117 7.46 -2.82 -0.58
CA SER A 117 6.96 -3.95 0.23
C SER A 117 7.21 -5.33 -0.38
N GLY A 118 8.08 -5.43 -1.36
CA GLY A 118 8.48 -6.69 -1.98
C GLY A 118 8.28 -6.72 -3.48
N ARG A 119 8.55 -7.89 -4.05
CA ARG A 119 8.47 -8.11 -5.49
C ARG A 119 7.04 -8.16 -6.00
N THR A 120 6.88 -7.70 -7.23
CA THR A 120 5.67 -7.83 -8.03
C THR A 120 6.02 -8.49 -9.37
N PRO A 121 5.06 -8.93 -10.17
CA PRO A 121 5.32 -9.42 -11.52
C PRO A 121 6.03 -8.40 -12.43
N TYR A 122 6.01 -7.12 -12.06
CA TYR A 122 6.60 -6.01 -12.82
C TYR A 122 7.97 -5.56 -12.29
N SER A 123 8.54 -6.24 -11.29
CA SER A 123 9.81 -5.83 -10.63
C SER A 123 11.05 -6.02 -11.51
N ARG A 124 10.93 -6.70 -12.65
CA ARG A 124 12.08 -7.07 -13.50
C ARG A 124 13.13 -7.84 -12.68
N SER A 125 14.40 -7.36 -12.65
CA SER A 125 15.48 -7.92 -11.84
C SER A 125 15.57 -7.33 -10.42
N GLY A 126 14.73 -6.34 -10.08
CA GLY A 126 14.71 -5.69 -8.77
C GLY A 126 14.14 -6.59 -7.66
N ASP A 127 14.45 -6.26 -6.41
CA ASP A 127 13.95 -6.94 -5.23
C ASP A 127 12.59 -6.39 -4.73
N GLY A 128 12.06 -5.36 -5.39
CA GLY A 128 10.82 -4.69 -5.01
C GLY A 128 10.92 -3.87 -3.72
N ARG A 129 12.13 -3.69 -3.18
CA ARG A 129 12.35 -2.90 -1.96
C ARG A 129 12.62 -1.43 -2.27
N ALA A 130 12.44 -0.56 -1.29
CA ALA A 130 12.73 0.85 -1.37
C ALA A 130 13.69 1.26 -0.27
N ALA A 131 14.72 2.04 -0.62
CA ALA A 131 15.64 2.61 0.37
C ALA A 131 14.96 3.75 1.13
N LEU A 132 15.29 3.89 2.41
CA LEU A 132 14.69 4.88 3.31
C LEU A 132 14.89 6.33 2.83
N GLY A 133 16.08 6.68 2.36
CA GLY A 133 16.37 8.04 1.93
C GLY A 133 15.45 8.58 0.85
N PRO A 134 15.24 7.88 -0.28
CA PRO A 134 14.24 8.24 -1.28
C PRO A 134 12.81 8.36 -0.72
N MET A 135 12.41 7.48 0.21
CA MET A 135 11.07 7.53 0.80
C MET A 135 10.86 8.75 1.69
N ILE A 136 11.85 9.11 2.50
CA ILE A 136 11.81 10.35 3.29
C ILE A 136 11.75 11.57 2.36
N ARG A 137 12.49 11.56 1.25
CA ARG A 137 12.45 12.65 0.27
C ARG A 137 11.05 12.81 -0.34
N GLU A 138 10.40 11.72 -0.72
CA GLU A 138 9.02 11.75 -1.23
C GLU A 138 8.03 12.28 -0.17
N TYR A 139 8.30 12.06 1.11
CA TYR A 139 7.46 12.59 2.19
C TYR A 139 7.59 14.10 2.40
N ILE A 140 8.79 14.66 2.14
CA ILE A 140 9.09 16.09 2.41
C ILE A 140 8.66 17.00 1.24
N ILE A 141 8.66 16.50 0.01
CA ILE A 141 8.29 17.27 -1.19
C ILE A 141 6.77 17.41 -1.31
#